data_bf5e21468e1f7983c53971998d5e3aaf
#
_entry.id   bf5e21468e1f7983c53971998d5e3aaf
#
_cell.length_a   1.000
_cell.length_b   1.000
_cell.length_c   1.000
_cell.angle_alpha   90.00
_cell.angle_beta   90.00
_cell.angle_gamma   90.00
#
_symmetry.space_group_name_H-M   'P 1'
#
loop_
_entity.id
_entity.type
_entity.pdbx_description
1 polymer ?
#
loop_
_entity_poly.entity_id
_entity_poly.type
_entity_poly.pdbx_seq_one_letter_code
_entity_poly.pdbx_strand_id
1 'polypeptide(L)'
;MLNKAILNGRLTKAPELKQTNSGKSVCGFTIAVDRNRDREKTDFIPIVAWGKTAEFVNQWFGKGDLITIVGRIEVRSYEDKDGNKRTATEIIAEEVLFGGSKNTTNASEKPAESKNGVFEQIEDDGAGLPF
;
A
#
# COMPACT_ATOMS: atom_id res chain seq x y z
N MET A 1 7.37 8.59 -22.64
CA MET A 1 6.99 7.29 -22.08
C MET A 1 6.30 7.49 -20.74
N LEU A 2 5.43 6.57 -20.38
CA LEU A 2 4.69 6.64 -19.11
C LEU A 2 4.93 5.36 -18.33
N ASN A 3 5.26 5.51 -17.04
CA ASN A 3 5.44 4.38 -16.14
C ASN A 3 4.77 4.75 -14.81
N LYS A 4 3.58 4.22 -14.60
CA LYS A 4 2.79 4.58 -13.43
C LYS A 4 2.05 3.35 -12.93
N ALA A 5 2.09 3.15 -11.62
CA ALA A 5 1.34 2.09 -10.96
C ALA A 5 0.55 2.70 -9.82
N ILE A 6 -0.71 2.37 -9.72
CA ILE A 6 -1.60 2.84 -8.67
C ILE A 6 -2.23 1.62 -8.03
N LEU A 7 -1.97 1.43 -6.75
CA LEU A 7 -2.36 0.21 -6.06
C LEU A 7 -2.97 0.53 -4.71
N ASN A 8 -3.94 -0.28 -4.34
CA ASN A 8 -4.54 -0.22 -3.01
C ASN A 8 -4.53 -1.63 -2.46
N GLY A 9 -3.96 -1.80 -1.29
CA GLY A 9 -3.86 -3.12 -0.70
C GLY A 9 -3.50 -3.04 0.77
N ARG A 10 -3.29 -4.19 1.38
CA ARG A 10 -2.96 -4.27 2.81
C ARG A 10 -1.55 -4.74 3.00
N LEU A 11 -0.86 -4.14 3.96
CA LEU A 11 0.49 -4.58 4.29
C LEU A 11 0.42 -5.99 4.87
N THR A 12 1.30 -6.86 4.41
CA THR A 12 1.35 -8.24 4.88
C THR A 12 2.11 -8.36 6.18
N LYS A 13 2.97 -7.38 6.47
CA LYS A 13 3.68 -7.30 7.75
C LYS A 13 4.13 -5.86 7.95
N ALA A 14 4.63 -5.56 9.13
CA ALA A 14 5.08 -4.21 9.44
C ALA A 14 6.23 -3.81 8.53
N PRO A 15 6.23 -2.56 8.04
CA PRO A 15 7.34 -2.09 7.21
C PRO A 15 8.61 -1.98 8.03
N GLU A 16 9.74 -2.20 7.36
CA GLU A 16 11.04 -2.10 8.00
C GLU A 16 11.80 -0.92 7.43
N LEU A 17 12.08 0.05 8.28
CA LEU A 17 12.85 1.21 7.89
C LEU A 17 14.33 0.92 8.08
N LYS A 18 15.09 1.17 7.03
CA LYS A 18 16.54 0.99 7.07
C LYS A 18 17.20 2.22 6.49
N GLN A 19 18.48 2.37 6.76
CA GLN A 19 19.25 3.44 6.16
C GLN A 19 20.36 2.86 5.33
N THR A 20 20.58 3.45 4.16
CA THR A 20 21.68 3.05 3.30
C THR A 20 22.99 3.62 3.83
N ASN A 21 24.10 3.18 3.27
CA ASN A 21 25.41 3.68 3.65
C ASN A 21 25.54 5.18 3.46
N SER A 22 24.79 5.75 2.53
CA SER A 22 24.81 7.19 2.31
C SER A 22 23.83 7.95 3.20
N GLY A 23 23.14 7.24 4.12
CA GLY A 23 22.25 7.87 5.08
C GLY A 23 20.82 8.06 4.58
N LYS A 24 20.46 7.50 3.44
CA LYS A 24 19.10 7.62 2.93
C LYS A 24 18.20 6.59 3.57
N SER A 25 17.00 7.02 3.92
CA SER A 25 15.99 6.11 4.43
C SER A 25 15.40 5.28 3.31
N VAL A 26 15.22 4.00 3.56
CA VAL A 26 14.55 3.10 2.62
C VAL A 26 13.67 2.16 3.41
N CYS A 27 12.50 1.86 2.86
CA CYS A 27 11.53 1.00 3.51
C CYS A 27 10.97 0.04 2.49
N GLY A 28 11.14 -1.26 2.74
CA GLY A 28 10.57 -2.29 1.88
C GLY A 28 9.41 -2.95 2.58
N PHE A 29 8.35 -3.22 1.83
CA PHE A 29 7.20 -3.92 2.37
C PHE A 29 6.43 -4.56 1.21
N THR A 30 5.52 -5.46 1.55
CA THR A 30 4.71 -6.14 0.56
C THR A 30 3.25 -5.86 0.87
N ILE A 31 2.49 -5.56 -0.17
CA ILE A 31 1.06 -5.38 -0.02
C ILE A 31 0.32 -6.52 -0.71
N ALA A 32 -0.81 -6.89 -0.12
CA ALA A 32 -1.70 -7.90 -0.67
C ALA A 32 -2.83 -7.19 -1.40
N VAL A 33 -2.97 -7.47 -2.69
CA VAL A 33 -3.98 -6.84 -3.54
C VAL A 33 -4.85 -7.93 -4.12
N ASP A 34 -6.12 -7.92 -3.79
CA ASP A 34 -7.05 -8.91 -4.31
C ASP A 34 -7.38 -8.58 -5.76
N ARG A 35 -7.52 -9.61 -6.57
CA ARG A 35 -7.89 -9.41 -7.96
C ARG A 35 -9.35 -9.01 -8.06
N ASN A 36 -9.63 -8.04 -8.92
CA ASN A 36 -10.97 -7.49 -9.02
C ASN A 36 -12.01 -8.52 -9.45
N ARG A 37 -11.63 -9.44 -10.30
CA ARG A 37 -12.57 -10.42 -10.85
C ARG A 37 -12.52 -11.76 -10.16
N ASP A 38 -11.48 -12.01 -9.40
CA ASP A 38 -11.31 -13.28 -8.72
C ASP A 38 -10.78 -12.99 -7.33
N ARG A 39 -11.69 -12.74 -6.42
CA ARG A 39 -11.32 -12.33 -5.06
C ARG A 39 -10.70 -13.44 -4.26
N GLU A 40 -10.72 -14.66 -4.78
CA GLU A 40 -10.03 -15.75 -4.13
C GLU A 40 -8.53 -15.72 -4.40
N LYS A 41 -8.11 -14.88 -5.35
CA LYS A 41 -6.70 -14.74 -5.67
C LYS A 41 -6.19 -13.39 -5.24
N THR A 42 -5.03 -13.42 -4.62
CA THR A 42 -4.39 -12.23 -4.11
C THR A 42 -2.98 -12.15 -4.68
N ASP A 43 -2.61 -10.99 -5.16
CA ASP A 43 -1.25 -10.76 -5.60
C ASP A 43 -0.47 -10.08 -4.49
N PHE A 44 0.75 -10.55 -4.25
CA PHE A 44 1.64 -9.98 -3.25
C PHE A 44 2.69 -9.15 -3.98
N ILE A 45 2.63 -7.86 -3.80
CA ILE A 45 3.40 -6.92 -4.60
C ILE A 45 4.43 -6.24 -3.73
N PRO A 46 5.72 -6.36 -4.07
CA PRO A 46 6.78 -5.70 -3.28
C PRO A 46 6.84 -4.22 -3.59
N ILE A 47 6.91 -3.43 -2.54
CA ILE A 47 6.95 -1.97 -2.62
C ILE A 47 8.23 -1.49 -1.96
N VAL A 48 8.86 -0.50 -2.55
CA VAL A 48 10.04 0.15 -1.97
C VAL A 48 9.75 1.64 -1.88
N ALA A 49 9.96 2.20 -0.72
CA ALA A 49 9.81 3.64 -0.50
C ALA A 49 11.14 4.22 -0.05
N TRP A 50 11.42 5.45 -0.46
CA TRP A 50 12.67 6.13 -0.16
C TRP A 50 12.42 7.45 0.55
N GLY A 51 13.37 7.86 1.35
CA GLY A 51 13.39 9.17 1.95
C GLY A 51 12.22 9.43 2.87
N LYS A 52 11.59 10.56 2.70
CA LYS A 52 10.47 10.94 3.55
C LYS A 52 9.26 10.02 3.36
N THR A 53 9.09 9.49 2.18
CA THR A 53 8.02 8.52 1.93
C THR A 53 8.24 7.26 2.77
N ALA A 54 9.49 6.80 2.86
CA ALA A 54 9.84 5.65 3.68
C ALA A 54 9.53 5.93 5.15
N GLU A 55 9.91 7.09 5.64
CA GLU A 55 9.66 7.46 7.02
C GLU A 55 8.17 7.55 7.31
N PHE A 56 7.42 8.10 6.39
CA PHE A 56 5.97 8.23 6.53
C PHE A 56 5.32 6.84 6.64
N VAL A 57 5.71 5.91 5.77
CA VAL A 57 5.16 4.56 5.81
C VAL A 57 5.51 3.88 7.13
N ASN A 58 6.75 4.00 7.55
CA ASN A 58 7.18 3.38 8.79
C ASN A 58 6.46 3.94 10.01
N GLN A 59 6.15 5.23 9.97
CA GLN A 59 5.51 5.89 11.11
C GLN A 59 4.02 5.59 11.20
N TRP A 60 3.32 5.51 10.06
CA TRP A 60 1.88 5.53 10.05
C TRP A 60 1.21 4.21 9.65
N PHE A 61 1.95 3.24 9.16
CA PHE A 61 1.38 2.00 8.66
C PHE A 61 1.97 0.80 9.36
N GLY A 62 1.15 -0.21 9.59
CA GLY A 62 1.58 -1.47 10.17
C GLY A 62 0.94 -2.64 9.45
N LYS A 63 1.18 -3.82 9.96
CA LYS A 63 0.64 -5.04 9.39
C LYS A 63 -0.87 -4.96 9.30
N GLY A 64 -1.41 -5.28 8.15
CA GLY A 64 -2.85 -5.32 7.91
C GLY A 64 -3.49 -4.00 7.55
N ASP A 65 -2.74 -2.90 7.64
CA ASP A 65 -3.28 -1.59 7.29
C ASP A 65 -3.49 -1.46 5.80
N LEU A 66 -4.53 -0.74 5.43
CA LEU A 66 -4.85 -0.47 4.04
C LEU A 66 -4.08 0.76 3.59
N ILE A 67 -3.41 0.64 2.45
CA ILE A 67 -2.54 1.69 1.95
C ILE A 67 -2.79 1.87 0.45
N THR A 68 -2.70 3.11 -0.01
CA THR A 68 -2.75 3.41 -1.44
C THR A 68 -1.38 3.92 -1.87
N ILE A 69 -0.85 3.31 -2.91
CA ILE A 69 0.47 3.62 -3.44
C ILE A 69 0.31 4.16 -4.85
N VAL A 70 0.96 5.29 -5.11
CA VAL A 70 1.16 5.79 -6.47
C VAL A 70 2.65 5.77 -6.72
N GLY A 71 3.07 5.08 -7.75
CA GLY A 71 4.49 4.94 -8.01
C GLY A 71 4.78 4.49 -9.42
N ARG A 72 5.93 3.87 -9.58
CA ARG A 72 6.37 3.36 -10.88
C ARG A 72 6.96 1.97 -10.70
N ILE A 73 6.99 1.22 -11.79
CA ILE A 73 7.54 -0.12 -11.81
C ILE A 73 9.04 -0.04 -12.12
N GLU A 74 9.85 -0.73 -11.32
CA GLU A 74 11.27 -0.89 -11.61
C GLU A 74 11.62 -2.36 -11.62
N VAL A 75 12.45 -2.73 -12.57
CA VAL A 75 12.96 -4.09 -12.68
C VAL A 75 14.46 -4.02 -12.51
N ARG A 76 14.99 -4.81 -11.58
CA ARG A 76 16.42 -4.86 -11.35
C ARG A 76 16.90 -6.30 -11.45
N SER A 77 18.14 -6.45 -11.86
CA SER A 77 18.78 -7.76 -11.94
C SER A 77 19.66 -7.95 -10.73
N TYR A 78 19.71 -9.18 -10.24
CA TYR A 78 20.59 -9.52 -9.13
C TYR A 78 20.98 -10.98 -9.28
N GLU A 79 21.99 -11.39 -8.52
CA GLU A 79 22.41 -12.79 -8.47
C GLU A 79 21.98 -13.38 -7.12
N ASP A 80 21.40 -14.56 -7.19
CA ASP A 80 21.02 -15.24 -5.96
C ASP A 80 22.23 -15.96 -5.36
N LYS A 81 22.02 -16.72 -4.29
CA LYS A 81 23.09 -17.38 -3.57
C LYS A 81 23.79 -18.44 -4.42
N ASP A 82 23.11 -18.97 -5.41
CA ASP A 82 23.66 -20.01 -6.28
C ASP A 82 24.32 -19.43 -7.50
N GLY A 83 24.40 -18.10 -7.61
CA GLY A 83 25.02 -17.46 -8.75
C GLY A 83 24.12 -17.31 -9.96
N ASN A 84 22.85 -17.66 -9.84
CA ASN A 84 21.89 -17.53 -10.92
C ASN A 84 21.41 -16.09 -11.04
N LYS A 85 21.30 -15.60 -12.27
CA LYS A 85 20.76 -14.27 -12.49
C LYS A 85 19.25 -14.29 -12.32
N ARG A 86 18.76 -13.33 -11.56
CA ARG A 86 17.34 -13.17 -11.27
C ARG A 86 16.93 -11.75 -11.51
N THR A 87 15.63 -11.54 -11.70
CA THR A 87 15.09 -10.20 -11.79
C THR A 87 14.07 -10.01 -10.69
N ALA A 88 14.07 -8.81 -10.13
CA ALA A 88 13.06 -8.41 -9.16
C ALA A 88 12.27 -7.26 -9.73
N THR A 89 10.95 -7.40 -9.74
CA THR A 89 10.05 -6.34 -10.18
C THR A 89 9.44 -5.73 -8.94
N GLU A 90 9.64 -4.44 -8.76
CA GLU A 90 9.19 -3.73 -7.57
C GLU A 90 8.47 -2.47 -7.96
N ILE A 91 7.61 -2.00 -7.07
CA ILE A 91 6.96 -0.70 -7.24
C ILE A 91 7.70 0.28 -6.34
N ILE A 92 8.20 1.34 -6.94
CA ILE A 92 8.84 2.42 -6.18
C ILE A 92 7.76 3.44 -5.85
N ALA A 93 7.49 3.59 -4.56
CA ALA A 93 6.41 4.47 -4.11
C ALA A 93 6.84 5.92 -4.27
N GLU A 94 6.08 6.67 -5.03
CA GLU A 94 6.29 8.11 -5.20
C GLU A 94 5.38 8.88 -4.27
N GLU A 95 4.19 8.35 -4.04
CA GLU A 95 3.22 8.97 -3.16
C GLU A 95 2.47 7.87 -2.41
N VAL A 96 2.25 8.10 -1.12
CA VAL A 96 1.56 7.13 -0.28
C VAL A 96 0.39 7.83 0.39
N LEU A 97 -0.77 7.19 0.33
CA LEU A 97 -2.00 7.74 0.89
C LEU A 97 -2.63 6.70 1.78
N PHE A 98 -3.43 7.16 2.74
CA PHE A 98 -4.20 6.24 3.54
C PHE A 98 -5.25 5.59 2.66
N GLY A 99 -5.32 4.25 2.71
CA GLY A 99 -6.15 3.50 1.77
C GLY A 99 -7.61 3.39 2.18
N GLY A 100 -7.93 3.85 3.38
CA GLY A 100 -9.29 3.77 3.87
C GLY A 100 -9.30 3.79 5.38
N SER A 101 -10.50 3.63 5.99
CA SER A 101 -10.63 3.66 7.43
C SER A 101 -10.08 2.37 8.01
N LYS A 102 -9.47 2.52 9.14
CA LYS A 102 -9.00 1.35 9.83
C LYS A 102 -10.19 0.60 10.42
N ASN A 103 -10.28 0.79 10.76
CA ASN A 103 -11.01 0.35 11.43
C ASN A 103 -11.48 -0.24 11.63
N THR A 104 -11.65 -0.47 11.54
CA THR A 104 -12.07 -0.82 11.74
C THR A 104 -12.17 -1.31 12.53
N THR A 105 -11.86 -1.16 13.19
CA THR A 105 -11.89 -1.33 14.07
C THR A 105 -12.09 -0.96 14.74
N ASN A 106 -11.98 -0.63 14.96
CA ASN A 106 -12.11 -0.13 15.61
C ASN A 106 -12.73 0.44 15.80
N ALA A 107 -13.15 0.70 15.63
CA ALA A 107 -13.62 1.33 15.78
C ALA A 107 -14.27 1.48 16.24
N SER A 108 -14.43 1.39 16.45
CA SER A 108 -14.88 1.69 16.88
C SER A 108 -15.16 2.36 17.23
N GLU A 109 -15.06 2.69 17.20
CA GLU A 109 -15.24 3.39 17.50
C GLU A 109 -15.80 4.13 17.18
N LYS A 110 -16.12 4.39 16.91
CA LYS A 110 -16.59 5.07 16.59
C LYS A 110 -17.15 5.55 16.24
N PRO A 111 -17.24 5.69 16.24
CA PRO A 111 -17.81 6.23 15.84
C PRO A 111 -18.22 6.76 15.32
N ALA A 112 -18.04 6.78 15.27
CA ALA A 112 -18.33 7.16 14.76
C ALA A 112 -18.88 7.60 14.35
N GLU A 113 -18.84 7.69 14.30
CA GLU A 113 -19.28 8.03 13.94
C GLU A 113 -19.70 8.54 13.50
N SER A 114 -19.66 8.78 13.59
CA SER A 114 -19.99 9.17 13.21
C SER A 114 -20.24 9.75 12.65
N LYS A 115 -20.05 9.89 12.48
CA LYS A 115 -20.34 10.31 11.85
C LYS A 115 -20.67 10.21 11.16
N ASN A 116 -20.66 10.03 11.16
CA ASN A 116 -21.13 9.82 10.40
C ASN A 116 -21.99 9.74 9.93
N GLY A 117 -21.98 9.66 10.16
CA GLY A 117 -23.16 9.38 9.70
C GLY A 117 -23.70 10.02 8.66
N VAL A 118 -23.32 10.78 8.44
CA VAL A 118 -23.72 11.43 7.47
C VAL A 118 -23.37 10.95 6.26
N PHE A 119 -22.53 10.63 6.07
CA PHE A 119 -22.18 10.21 4.96
C PHE A 119 -22.77 9.16 4.55
N GLU A 120 -23.24 8.62 5.11
CA GLU A 120 -23.86 7.70 4.77
C GLU A 120 -24.93 7.83 4.21
N GLN A 121 -25.47 8.60 4.24
CA GLN A 121 -26.54 8.76 3.64
C GLN A 121 -26.46 9.02 2.41
N ILE A 122 -25.63 9.29 2.06
CA ILE A 122 -25.48 9.53 0.82
C ILE A 122 -25.50 8.47 0.05
N GLU A 123 -25.27 7.70 0.35
CA GLU A 123 -25.36 6.74 -0.34
C GLU A 123 -26.33 6.29 -0.78
N ASP A 124 -26.93 6.56 -0.44
CA ASP A 124 -27.88 6.18 -0.88
C ASP A 124 -28.33 6.50 -1.84
N ASP A 125 -28.14 7.02 -2.02
CA ASP A 125 -28.48 7.27 -2.96
C ASP A 125 -28.01 6.92 -3.80
N GLY A 126 -27.65 6.74 -3.74
CA GLY A 126 -27.25 6.37 -4.40
C GLY A 126 -27.21 6.12 -5.09
N ALA A 127 -27.36 6.16 -4.92
CA ALA A 127 -27.32 6.00 -5.53
C ALA A 127 -27.08 6.03 -6.22
N GLY A 128 -27.16 6.08 -6.05
CA GLY A 128 -26.93 6.06 -6.73
C GLY A 128 -26.21 6.37 -7.44
N LEU A 129 -25.64 6.39 -7.27
CA LEU A 129 -24.96 6.49 -7.93
C LEU A 129 -24.52 5.84 -8.60
N PRO A 130 -24.59 6.10 -8.96
CA PRO A 130 -24.36 5.21 -9.77
C PRO A 130 -23.21 4.82 -10.07
N PHE A 131 -22.68 4.86 -9.95
CA PHE A 131 -21.79 4.54 -10.17
C PHE A 131 -21.58 3.72 -10.11
#